data_0e4b97e49ef4587c41567bcbda207ab1
#
_entry.id   0e4b97e49ef4587c41567bcbda207ab1
#
_cell.length_a   1.000
_cell.length_b   1.000
_cell.length_c   1.000
_cell.angle_alpha   90.00
_cell.angle_beta   90.00
_cell.angle_gamma   90.00
#
_symmetry.space_group_name_H-M   'P 1'
#
loop_
_entity.id
_entity.type
_entity.pdbx_description
1 polymer ?
#
loop_
_entity_poly.entity_id
_entity_poly.type
_entity_poly.pdbx_seq_one_letter_code
_entity_poly.pdbx_strand_id
1 'polypeptide(L)'
;MRLNTAQGAIHAYNEKLAESVAVAFRTLLEEKHLYQSVVLDDEAVRKALLPRIEVGIQGRLSQTGSLAHGAAKSPWILGHDQVAVGGAEGSTFLHLSLTHAKLFCKTCDRLEAFNLETARSTVETTKMHASAEDRQKGYVNSGKYEQVYVLSYLCQSCKTFPEVFLVRRSEGKLTLSGRSPMEHVPVPPEIPKEVSRFYSGAVVAYQCGQTLAGLFMLRTLCEQWAQRFAAPGDYADQAINKYMDSLPEDFKTRFPSLRSIYEKLSADIHAATGSDELYVQMVTEIAEHFAARKVFKLTTPT
;
A
#
# COMPACT_ATOMS: atom_id res chain seq x y z
N MET A 1 26.60 -17.59 15.97
CA MET A 1 26.85 -18.98 15.53
C MET A 1 27.35 -18.93 14.09
N ARG A 2 28.46 -19.59 13.76
CA ARG A 2 28.98 -19.65 12.38
C ARG A 2 28.25 -20.76 11.62
N LEU A 3 27.93 -20.50 10.36
CA LEU A 3 27.28 -21.46 9.45
C LEU A 3 28.40 -22.25 8.74
N ASN A 4 28.59 -23.49 9.12
CA ASN A 4 29.70 -24.35 8.68
C ASN A 4 29.29 -25.41 7.65
N THR A 5 28.05 -25.44 7.24
CA THR A 5 27.54 -26.29 6.15
C THR A 5 26.78 -25.48 5.11
N ALA A 6 26.85 -25.88 3.83
CA ALA A 6 26.10 -25.22 2.76
C ALA A 6 24.59 -25.26 3.03
N GLN A 7 24.09 -26.38 3.50
CA GLN A 7 22.69 -26.59 3.83
C GLN A 7 22.25 -25.67 4.98
N GLY A 8 23.06 -25.53 6.03
CA GLY A 8 22.80 -24.60 7.14
C GLY A 8 22.79 -23.13 6.69
N ALA A 9 23.68 -22.77 5.74
CA ALA A 9 23.72 -21.42 5.17
C ALA A 9 22.47 -21.11 4.33
N ILE A 10 22.05 -22.05 3.49
CA ILE A 10 20.83 -21.94 2.68
C ILE A 10 19.59 -21.85 3.58
N HIS A 11 19.52 -22.70 4.60
CA HIS A 11 18.41 -22.69 5.56
C HIS A 11 18.29 -21.32 6.25
N ALA A 12 19.39 -20.82 6.84
CA ALA A 12 19.41 -19.54 7.52
C ALA A 12 19.06 -18.37 6.58
N TYR A 13 19.48 -18.43 5.31
CA TYR A 13 19.10 -17.45 4.31
C TYR A 13 17.59 -17.47 4.03
N ASN A 14 17.02 -18.66 3.80
CA ASN A 14 15.61 -18.82 3.52
C ASN A 14 14.74 -18.40 4.70
N GLU A 15 15.12 -18.70 5.93
CA GLU A 15 14.43 -18.21 7.13
C GLU A 15 14.40 -16.68 7.19
N LYS A 16 15.56 -16.04 7.03
CA LYS A 16 15.66 -14.58 7.05
C LYS A 16 14.91 -13.93 5.90
N LEU A 17 14.94 -14.55 4.73
CA LEU A 17 14.18 -14.10 3.57
C LEU A 17 12.67 -14.22 3.84
N ALA A 18 12.22 -15.34 4.40
CA ALA A 18 10.82 -15.55 4.75
C ALA A 18 10.32 -14.50 5.78
N GLU A 19 11.12 -14.22 6.81
CA GLU A 19 10.83 -13.16 7.77
C GLU A 19 10.68 -11.79 7.07
N SER A 20 11.62 -11.43 6.18
CA SER A 20 11.62 -10.16 5.44
C SER A 20 10.40 -10.05 4.52
N VAL A 21 10.04 -11.14 3.84
CA VAL A 21 8.85 -11.21 2.98
C VAL A 21 7.57 -11.08 3.80
N ALA A 22 7.48 -11.75 4.95
CA ALA A 22 6.32 -11.64 5.84
C ALA A 22 6.15 -10.21 6.39
N VAL A 23 7.25 -9.52 6.72
CA VAL A 23 7.23 -8.11 7.09
C VAL A 23 6.74 -7.25 5.93
N ALA A 24 7.24 -7.49 4.71
CA ALA A 24 6.83 -6.74 3.52
C ALA A 24 5.33 -6.91 3.21
N PHE A 25 4.77 -8.12 3.35
CA PHE A 25 3.33 -8.33 3.23
C PHE A 25 2.55 -7.57 4.30
N ARG A 26 2.97 -7.60 5.58
CA ARG A 26 2.30 -6.82 6.63
C ARG A 26 2.35 -5.33 6.34
N THR A 27 3.51 -4.77 6.01
CA THR A 27 3.65 -3.37 5.61
C THR A 27 2.72 -3.02 4.44
N LEU A 28 2.63 -3.92 3.43
CA LEU A 28 1.75 -3.73 2.29
C LEU A 28 0.28 -3.68 2.70
N LEU A 29 -0.17 -4.59 3.57
CA LEU A 29 -1.58 -4.73 3.96
C LEU A 29 -2.02 -3.70 5.00
N GLU A 30 -1.11 -3.33 5.92
CA GLU A 30 -1.42 -2.46 7.06
C GLU A 30 -1.20 -0.97 6.77
N GLU A 31 -0.21 -0.64 5.92
CA GLU A 31 0.27 0.74 5.76
C GLU A 31 0.11 1.28 4.34
N LYS A 32 -0.10 0.41 3.33
CA LYS A 32 -0.15 0.84 1.93
C LYS A 32 -1.57 0.91 1.40
N HIS A 33 -1.77 1.85 0.48
CA HIS A 33 -3.02 2.01 -0.28
C HIS A 33 -3.01 1.17 -1.55
N LEU A 34 -4.17 1.03 -2.20
CA LEU A 34 -4.30 0.37 -3.50
C LEU A 34 -3.26 0.90 -4.49
N TYR A 35 -2.68 -0.02 -5.27
CA TYR A 35 -1.64 0.20 -6.27
C TYR A 35 -0.27 0.65 -5.72
N GLN A 36 -0.15 0.85 -4.41
CA GLN A 36 1.16 1.04 -3.79
C GLN A 36 1.92 -0.26 -3.68
N SER A 37 3.24 -0.15 -3.55
CA SER A 37 4.14 -1.30 -3.58
C SER A 37 5.14 -1.27 -2.43
N VAL A 38 5.61 -2.47 -2.07
CA VAL A 38 6.77 -2.67 -1.21
C VAL A 38 7.82 -3.44 -2.03
N VAL A 39 9.05 -3.00 -1.99
CA VAL A 39 10.19 -3.66 -2.64
C VAL A 39 10.98 -4.39 -1.57
N LEU A 40 11.30 -5.65 -1.84
CA LEU A 40 12.15 -6.47 -0.99
C LEU A 40 13.62 -6.22 -1.34
N ASP A 41 14.41 -5.94 -0.31
CA ASP A 41 15.85 -5.89 -0.41
C ASP A 41 16.45 -7.24 0.03
N ASP A 42 16.46 -8.23 -0.90
CA ASP A 42 17.08 -9.52 -0.65
C ASP A 42 18.61 -9.44 -0.62
N GLU A 43 19.18 -8.41 -1.21
CA GLU A 43 20.62 -8.13 -1.12
C GLU A 43 21.03 -7.74 0.30
N ALA A 44 20.19 -6.98 1.02
CA ALA A 44 20.43 -6.69 2.43
C ALA A 44 20.40 -7.96 3.29
N VAL A 45 19.47 -8.89 3.02
CA VAL A 45 19.42 -10.19 3.70
C VAL A 45 20.70 -11.00 3.42
N ARG A 46 21.14 -11.04 2.17
CA ARG A 46 22.37 -11.72 1.77
C ARG A 46 23.60 -11.12 2.44
N LYS A 47 23.75 -9.82 2.41
CA LYS A 47 24.87 -9.10 3.07
C LYS A 47 24.92 -9.33 4.56
N ALA A 48 23.78 -9.40 5.25
CA ALA A 48 23.73 -9.66 6.67
C ALA A 48 24.19 -11.07 7.05
N LEU A 49 24.01 -12.05 6.17
CA LEU A 49 24.37 -13.45 6.44
C LEU A 49 25.77 -13.85 5.96
N LEU A 50 26.30 -13.22 4.89
CA LEU A 50 27.62 -13.54 4.34
C LEU A 50 28.74 -13.57 5.37
N PRO A 51 28.87 -12.63 6.33
CA PRO A 51 29.93 -12.68 7.36
C PRO A 51 29.84 -13.87 8.32
N ARG A 52 28.67 -14.52 8.40
CA ARG A 52 28.43 -15.69 9.26
C ARG A 52 28.73 -17.01 8.57
N ILE A 53 28.92 -17.00 7.26
CA ILE A 53 29.18 -18.19 6.46
C ILE A 53 30.69 -18.37 6.32
N GLU A 54 31.17 -19.60 6.52
CA GLU A 54 32.59 -19.92 6.34
C GLU A 54 33.03 -19.68 4.88
N VAL A 55 34.22 -19.14 4.69
CA VAL A 55 34.77 -18.76 3.37
C VAL A 55 34.75 -19.91 2.37
N GLY A 56 35.09 -21.13 2.80
CA GLY A 56 35.08 -22.33 1.94
C GLY A 56 33.67 -22.75 1.47
N ILE A 57 32.62 -22.35 2.21
CA ILE A 57 31.23 -22.57 1.85
C ILE A 57 30.72 -21.46 0.95
N GLN A 58 31.14 -20.20 1.18
CA GLN A 58 30.79 -19.06 0.34
C GLN A 58 31.14 -19.33 -1.14
N GLY A 59 32.35 -19.86 -1.40
CA GLY A 59 32.80 -20.21 -2.75
C GLY A 59 31.92 -21.27 -3.42
N ARG A 60 31.49 -22.29 -2.68
CA ARG A 60 30.57 -23.33 -3.20
C ARG A 60 29.18 -22.79 -3.45
N LEU A 61 28.62 -21.97 -2.54
CA LEU A 61 27.30 -21.36 -2.71
C LEU A 61 27.25 -20.41 -3.91
N SER A 62 28.31 -19.64 -4.15
CA SER A 62 28.39 -18.76 -5.33
C SER A 62 28.48 -19.54 -6.64
N GLN A 63 29.19 -20.67 -6.67
CA GLN A 63 29.30 -21.55 -7.85
C GLN A 63 27.97 -22.29 -8.14
N THR A 64 27.24 -22.70 -7.12
CA THR A 64 25.97 -23.41 -7.31
C THR A 64 24.79 -22.46 -7.54
N GLY A 65 24.98 -21.15 -7.42
CA GLY A 65 23.91 -20.17 -7.52
C GLY A 65 22.88 -20.23 -6.39
N SER A 66 23.13 -21.04 -5.33
CA SER A 66 22.13 -21.34 -4.31
C SER A 66 21.68 -20.13 -3.48
N LEU A 67 22.56 -19.11 -3.30
CA LEU A 67 22.18 -17.82 -2.72
C LEU A 67 21.83 -16.76 -3.79
N ALA A 68 22.04 -17.07 -5.09
CA ALA A 68 21.71 -16.17 -6.20
C ALA A 68 20.25 -16.28 -6.64
N HIS A 69 19.52 -17.31 -6.18
CA HIS A 69 18.09 -17.48 -6.40
C HIS A 69 17.30 -16.77 -5.31
N GLY A 70 17.61 -15.49 -5.07
CA GLY A 70 16.97 -14.69 -4.04
C GLY A 70 15.45 -14.56 -4.18
N ALA A 71 14.86 -13.70 -3.35
CA ALA A 71 13.42 -13.44 -3.31
C ALA A 71 12.80 -13.21 -4.69
N ALA A 72 13.53 -12.64 -5.63
CA ALA A 72 13.04 -12.31 -6.96
C ALA A 72 12.68 -13.52 -7.82
N LYS A 73 13.39 -14.64 -7.67
CA LYS A 73 13.32 -15.78 -8.63
C LYS A 73 12.65 -17.04 -8.09
N SER A 74 12.34 -17.10 -6.79
CA SER A 74 11.71 -18.28 -6.19
C SER A 74 10.21 -18.07 -6.01
N PRO A 75 9.36 -19.08 -6.25
CA PRO A 75 7.96 -19.01 -5.89
C PRO A 75 7.79 -18.96 -4.38
N TRP A 76 6.82 -18.14 -3.92
CA TRP A 76 6.46 -18.07 -2.50
C TRP A 76 5.12 -18.75 -2.28
N ILE A 77 5.09 -19.66 -1.31
CA ILE A 77 3.88 -20.36 -0.88
C ILE A 77 3.49 -19.81 0.48
N LEU A 78 2.24 -19.38 0.60
CA LEU A 78 1.69 -18.87 1.84
C LEU A 78 1.02 -20.03 2.59
N GLY A 79 1.27 -20.12 3.90
CA GLY A 79 0.66 -21.13 4.76
C GLY A 79 0.25 -20.57 6.12
N HIS A 80 -0.61 -21.29 6.83
CA HIS A 80 -1.07 -20.93 8.18
C HIS A 80 -0.03 -21.24 9.25
N ASP A 81 0.76 -22.29 9.04
CA ASP A 81 1.69 -22.80 10.04
C ASP A 81 3.12 -22.83 9.49
N GLN A 82 4.01 -22.35 10.33
CA GLN A 82 5.46 -22.41 10.26
C GLN A 82 6.11 -22.40 8.87
N VAL A 83 7.10 -21.53 8.74
CA VAL A 83 8.06 -21.59 7.65
C VAL A 83 8.68 -22.97 7.59
N ALA A 84 8.09 -23.88 6.85
CA ALA A 84 8.71 -25.13 6.51
C ALA A 84 9.81 -24.83 5.49
N VAL A 85 10.97 -24.43 5.96
CA VAL A 85 12.19 -24.33 5.16
C VAL A 85 12.81 -25.71 5.15
N GLY A 86 12.18 -26.60 4.50
CA GLY A 86 12.68 -27.95 4.34
C GLY A 86 12.25 -28.46 2.99
N GLY A 87 12.86 -27.92 1.95
CA GLY A 87 12.86 -28.66 0.73
C GLY A 87 13.81 -29.82 0.87
N ALA A 88 13.36 -31.06 0.61
CA ALA A 88 14.26 -32.09 0.11
C ALA A 88 15.11 -31.46 -1.01
N GLU A 89 16.32 -31.95 -1.21
CA GLU A 89 17.20 -31.52 -2.27
C GLU A 89 16.40 -31.26 -3.57
N GLY A 90 16.31 -29.98 -4.00
CA GLY A 90 15.58 -29.57 -5.21
C GLY A 90 14.31 -28.72 -4.98
N SER A 91 13.85 -28.47 -3.75
CA SER A 91 12.70 -27.59 -3.52
C SER A 91 13.09 -26.10 -3.67
N THR A 92 12.49 -25.43 -4.66
CA THR A 92 12.69 -24.01 -4.98
C THR A 92 11.60 -23.11 -4.36
N PHE A 93 10.86 -23.57 -3.36
CA PHE A 93 9.75 -22.83 -2.79
C PHE A 93 10.12 -22.19 -1.45
N LEU A 94 9.74 -20.92 -1.29
CA LEU A 94 9.80 -20.21 -0.02
C LEU A 94 8.42 -20.29 0.65
N HIS A 95 8.34 -20.93 1.79
CA HIS A 95 7.11 -21.01 2.58
C HIS A 95 7.02 -19.81 3.54
N LEU A 96 5.90 -19.11 3.53
CA LEU A 96 5.66 -17.93 4.35
C LEU A 96 4.53 -18.17 5.33
N SER A 97 4.69 -17.68 6.55
CA SER A 97 3.63 -17.62 7.55
C SER A 97 3.10 -16.19 7.67
N LEU A 98 1.85 -15.98 7.28
CA LEU A 98 1.13 -14.72 7.36
C LEU A 98 -0.09 -14.89 8.26
N THR A 99 0.12 -15.02 9.56
CA THR A 99 -0.95 -15.42 10.49
C THR A 99 -1.91 -14.29 10.81
N HIS A 100 -1.43 -13.07 10.96
CA HIS A 100 -2.26 -11.93 11.37
C HIS A 100 -1.81 -10.62 10.72
N ALA A 101 -2.75 -9.70 10.59
CA ALA A 101 -2.53 -8.31 10.19
C ALA A 101 -3.38 -7.37 11.06
N LYS A 102 -2.94 -6.11 11.23
CA LYS A 102 -3.67 -5.09 11.96
C LYS A 102 -4.39 -4.18 10.99
N LEU A 103 -5.69 -4.34 10.85
CA LEU A 103 -6.48 -3.67 9.82
C LEU A 103 -7.63 -2.87 10.45
N PHE A 104 -8.08 -1.82 9.74
CA PHE A 104 -9.27 -1.10 10.14
C PHE A 104 -10.51 -1.95 9.84
N CYS A 105 -11.29 -2.26 10.87
CA CYS A 105 -12.55 -2.98 10.74
C CYS A 105 -13.70 -2.00 10.65
N LYS A 106 -14.43 -1.98 9.53
CA LYS A 106 -15.58 -1.09 9.34
C LYS A 106 -16.73 -1.37 10.30
N THR A 107 -16.94 -2.63 10.67
CA THR A 107 -18.00 -3.01 11.64
C THR A 107 -17.65 -2.59 13.06
N CYS A 108 -16.37 -2.70 13.46
CA CYS A 108 -15.91 -2.30 14.79
C CYS A 108 -15.56 -0.81 14.86
N ASP A 109 -15.45 -0.12 13.72
CA ASP A 109 -15.04 1.29 13.54
C ASP A 109 -13.70 1.63 14.22
N ARG A 110 -12.75 0.70 14.15
CA ARG A 110 -11.39 0.85 14.72
C ARG A 110 -10.40 -0.16 14.15
N LEU A 111 -9.11 0.06 14.46
CA LEU A 111 -8.06 -0.91 14.15
C LEU A 111 -8.20 -2.16 15.01
N GLU A 112 -8.25 -3.32 14.38
CA GLU A 112 -8.42 -4.62 15.00
C GLU A 112 -7.39 -5.63 14.49
N ALA A 113 -7.19 -6.70 15.23
CA ALA A 113 -6.44 -7.86 14.77
C ALA A 113 -7.31 -8.69 13.82
N PHE A 114 -6.75 -9.01 12.66
CA PHE A 114 -7.35 -9.90 11.68
C PHE A 114 -6.49 -11.13 11.52
N ASN A 115 -7.09 -12.31 11.53
CA ASN A 115 -6.40 -13.57 11.24
C ASN A 115 -6.60 -13.95 9.78
N LEU A 116 -5.55 -14.54 9.20
CA LEU A 116 -5.59 -15.11 7.87
C LEU A 116 -6.48 -16.36 7.88
N GLU A 117 -7.57 -16.36 7.12
CA GLU A 117 -8.47 -17.50 6.95
C GLU A 117 -8.08 -18.35 5.74
N THR A 118 -7.77 -17.68 4.64
CA THR A 118 -7.35 -18.37 3.42
C THR A 118 -6.27 -17.60 2.70
N ALA A 119 -5.35 -18.35 2.09
CA ALA A 119 -4.36 -17.82 1.16
C ALA A 119 -4.30 -18.71 -0.08
N ARG A 120 -4.34 -18.11 -1.25
CA ARG A 120 -4.19 -18.78 -2.54
C ARG A 120 -3.19 -18.04 -3.41
N SER A 121 -2.43 -18.78 -4.19
CA SER A 121 -1.51 -18.18 -5.15
C SER A 121 -1.63 -18.85 -6.52
N THR A 122 -1.21 -18.14 -7.57
CA THR A 122 -1.18 -18.69 -8.94
C THR A 122 -0.33 -19.95 -9.06
N VAL A 123 0.70 -20.08 -8.20
CA VAL A 123 1.54 -21.28 -8.13
C VAL A 123 0.71 -22.51 -7.74
N GLU A 124 -0.15 -22.38 -6.72
CA GLU A 124 -1.02 -23.46 -6.27
C GLU A 124 -2.05 -23.83 -7.33
N THR A 125 -2.66 -22.82 -7.97
CA THR A 125 -3.62 -23.00 -9.05
C THR A 125 -3.00 -23.75 -10.24
N THR A 126 -1.79 -23.36 -10.63
CA THR A 126 -1.08 -24.01 -11.73
C THR A 126 -0.72 -25.47 -11.40
N LYS A 127 -0.37 -25.77 -10.14
CA LYS A 127 -0.09 -27.13 -9.70
C LYS A 127 -1.31 -28.06 -9.82
N MET A 128 -2.52 -27.53 -9.65
CA MET A 128 -3.75 -28.33 -9.75
C MET A 128 -4.08 -28.74 -11.18
N HIS A 129 -3.69 -27.94 -12.18
CA HIS A 129 -4.12 -28.11 -13.57
C HIS A 129 -2.99 -28.49 -14.54
N ALA A 130 -1.72 -28.38 -14.12
CA ALA A 130 -0.59 -28.66 -15.00
C ALA A 130 -0.15 -30.13 -14.96
N SER A 131 0.25 -30.66 -16.11
CA SER A 131 0.91 -31.97 -16.19
C SER A 131 2.25 -31.97 -15.43
N ALA A 132 2.82 -33.14 -15.16
CA ALA A 132 4.12 -33.25 -14.48
C ALA A 132 5.24 -32.53 -15.25
N GLU A 133 5.17 -32.54 -16.58
CA GLU A 133 6.13 -31.82 -17.45
C GLU A 133 5.93 -30.31 -17.48
N ASP A 134 4.68 -29.84 -17.45
CA ASP A 134 4.37 -28.39 -17.39
C ASP A 134 4.77 -27.81 -16.05
N ARG A 135 4.70 -28.59 -14.96
CA ARG A 135 5.18 -28.17 -13.63
C ARG A 135 6.68 -27.92 -13.60
N GLN A 136 7.44 -28.65 -14.40
CA GLN A 136 8.90 -28.49 -14.51
C GLN A 136 9.28 -27.36 -15.49
N LYS A 137 8.51 -27.14 -16.56
CA LYS A 137 8.79 -26.14 -17.60
C LYS A 137 8.15 -24.77 -17.35
N GLY A 138 7.00 -24.70 -16.70
CA GLY A 138 6.21 -23.48 -16.55
C GLY A 138 6.82 -22.40 -15.66
N TYR A 139 7.79 -22.75 -14.84
CA TYR A 139 8.42 -21.81 -13.90
C TYR A 139 9.77 -21.27 -14.34
N VAL A 140 10.33 -21.77 -15.43
CA VAL A 140 11.73 -21.49 -15.78
C VAL A 140 11.88 -20.53 -16.96
N ASN A 141 10.83 -20.29 -17.74
CA ASN A 141 10.96 -19.66 -19.05
C ASN A 141 10.50 -18.21 -19.22
N SER A 142 9.89 -17.57 -18.22
CA SER A 142 9.68 -16.13 -18.30
C SER A 142 10.79 -15.43 -17.52
N GLY A 143 11.59 -14.61 -18.17
CA GLY A 143 12.67 -13.84 -17.53
C GLY A 143 12.17 -12.87 -16.44
N LYS A 144 10.86 -12.88 -16.15
CA LYS A 144 10.21 -12.16 -15.06
C LYS A 144 9.31 -13.12 -14.30
N TYR A 145 9.54 -13.23 -13.00
CA TYR A 145 8.73 -14.06 -12.13
C TYR A 145 7.52 -13.26 -11.59
N GLU A 146 6.31 -13.68 -11.96
CA GLU A 146 5.06 -13.06 -11.50
C GLU A 146 4.18 -14.06 -10.74
N GLN A 147 3.63 -13.61 -9.62
CA GLN A 147 2.64 -14.35 -8.84
C GLN A 147 1.50 -13.42 -8.44
N VAL A 148 0.30 -13.98 -8.32
CA VAL A 148 -0.85 -13.30 -7.74
C VAL A 148 -1.29 -14.07 -6.51
N TYR A 149 -1.53 -13.36 -5.41
CA TYR A 149 -2.02 -13.89 -4.16
C TYR A 149 -3.41 -13.34 -3.88
N VAL A 150 -4.31 -14.21 -3.47
CA VAL A 150 -5.60 -13.86 -2.89
C VAL A 150 -5.54 -14.22 -1.42
N LEU A 151 -5.68 -13.24 -0.55
CA LEU A 151 -5.60 -13.37 0.90
C LEU A 151 -6.93 -12.97 1.51
N SER A 152 -7.49 -13.79 2.38
CA SER A 152 -8.71 -13.48 3.13
C SER A 152 -8.39 -13.42 4.61
N TYR A 153 -8.70 -12.29 5.23
CA TYR A 153 -8.47 -12.01 6.65
C TYR A 153 -9.79 -11.72 7.36
N LEU A 154 -10.00 -12.33 8.51
CA LEU A 154 -11.21 -12.17 9.32
C LEU A 154 -10.90 -11.38 10.60
N CYS A 155 -11.70 -10.35 10.87
CA CYS A 155 -11.62 -9.59 12.11
C CYS A 155 -11.88 -10.48 13.33
N GLN A 156 -10.99 -10.44 14.33
CA GLN A 156 -11.12 -11.29 15.50
C GLN A 156 -12.21 -10.83 16.47
N SER A 157 -12.57 -9.56 16.45
CA SER A 157 -13.59 -9.00 17.33
C SER A 157 -15.02 -9.24 16.82
N CYS A 158 -15.35 -8.86 15.59
CA CYS A 158 -16.73 -9.00 15.10
C CYS A 158 -16.97 -10.26 14.26
N LYS A 159 -15.96 -10.83 13.64
CA LYS A 159 -16.04 -12.03 12.78
C LYS A 159 -17.14 -11.97 11.72
N THR A 160 -17.43 -10.77 11.21
CA THR A 160 -18.60 -10.55 10.35
C THR A 160 -18.28 -10.89 8.89
N PHE A 161 -17.40 -10.10 8.26
CA PHE A 161 -17.04 -10.28 6.86
C PHE A 161 -15.52 -10.32 6.70
N PRO A 162 -14.99 -11.21 5.87
CA PRO A 162 -13.58 -11.23 5.57
C PRO A 162 -13.18 -10.04 4.71
N GLU A 163 -12.03 -9.45 5.03
CA GLU A 163 -11.31 -8.54 4.14
C GLU A 163 -10.49 -9.36 3.15
N VAL A 164 -10.70 -9.13 1.86
CA VAL A 164 -10.00 -9.86 0.80
C VAL A 164 -9.01 -8.93 0.12
N PHE A 165 -7.77 -9.39 0.00
CA PHE A 165 -6.69 -8.66 -0.67
C PHE A 165 -6.22 -9.41 -1.90
N LEU A 166 -5.97 -8.66 -2.97
CA LEU A 166 -5.27 -9.12 -4.16
C LEU A 166 -3.88 -8.50 -4.19
N VAL A 167 -2.86 -9.31 -4.06
CA VAL A 167 -1.46 -8.87 -4.09
C VAL A 167 -0.79 -9.44 -5.32
N ARG A 168 -0.23 -8.58 -6.16
CA ARG A 168 0.61 -8.96 -7.29
C ARG A 168 2.07 -8.88 -6.89
N ARG A 169 2.79 -9.94 -7.17
CA ARG A 169 4.24 -9.99 -7.09
C ARG A 169 4.84 -9.95 -8.48
N SER A 170 5.80 -9.06 -8.69
CA SER A 170 6.68 -9.08 -9.85
C SER A 170 8.12 -9.06 -9.33
N GLU A 171 8.82 -10.19 -9.48
CA GLU A 171 10.13 -10.40 -8.87
C GLU A 171 10.15 -10.14 -7.36
N GLY A 172 10.94 -9.18 -6.87
CA GLY A 172 11.00 -8.76 -5.47
C GLY A 172 10.03 -7.64 -5.09
N LYS A 173 9.13 -7.22 -6.00
CA LYS A 173 8.16 -6.15 -5.76
C LYS A 173 6.77 -6.71 -5.49
N LEU A 174 6.18 -6.34 -4.34
CA LEU A 174 4.79 -6.62 -3.99
C LEU A 174 3.95 -5.38 -4.24
N THR A 175 2.80 -5.53 -4.90
CA THR A 175 1.85 -4.44 -5.17
C THR A 175 0.46 -4.84 -4.68
N LEU A 176 -0.17 -3.98 -3.91
CA LEU A 176 -1.58 -4.15 -3.52
C LEU A 176 -2.47 -3.80 -4.71
N SER A 177 -2.99 -4.82 -5.39
CA SER A 177 -3.76 -4.67 -6.64
C SER A 177 -5.27 -4.68 -6.44
N GLY A 178 -5.74 -5.09 -5.27
CA GLY A 178 -7.16 -5.09 -4.94
C GLY A 178 -7.39 -5.32 -3.46
N ARG A 179 -8.50 -4.79 -2.96
CA ARG A 179 -8.98 -4.96 -1.59
C ARG A 179 -10.51 -4.91 -1.56
N SER A 180 -11.12 -5.76 -0.74
CA SER A 180 -12.55 -5.77 -0.49
C SER A 180 -12.79 -5.87 1.03
N PRO A 181 -13.72 -5.10 1.58
CA PRO A 181 -14.44 -3.98 0.99
C PRO A 181 -13.52 -2.78 0.66
N MET A 182 -14.08 -1.70 0.10
CA MET A 182 -13.27 -0.53 -0.30
C MET A 182 -12.30 -0.11 0.79
N GLU A 183 -11.09 0.26 0.37
CA GLU A 183 -10.02 0.71 1.24
C GLU A 183 -10.45 1.83 2.20
N HIS A 184 -10.03 1.74 3.45
CA HIS A 184 -10.13 2.85 4.38
C HIS A 184 -8.94 3.80 4.19
N VAL A 185 -9.23 4.99 3.69
CA VAL A 185 -8.24 6.06 3.60
C VAL A 185 -8.30 6.90 4.87
N PRO A 186 -7.23 6.95 5.67
CA PRO A 186 -7.19 7.83 6.83
C PRO A 186 -7.26 9.28 6.37
N VAL A 187 -8.27 9.99 6.83
CA VAL A 187 -8.43 11.42 6.56
C VAL A 187 -7.79 12.20 7.71
N PRO A 188 -6.91 13.18 7.41
CA PRO A 188 -6.35 14.03 8.45
C PRO A 188 -7.44 14.65 9.33
N PRO A 189 -7.26 14.66 10.66
CA PRO A 189 -8.29 15.09 11.60
C PRO A 189 -8.68 16.58 11.50
N GLU A 190 -7.89 17.37 10.79
CA GLU A 190 -8.18 18.77 10.45
C GLU A 190 -9.19 18.92 9.31
N ILE A 191 -9.29 17.94 8.41
CA ILE A 191 -10.26 17.97 7.31
C ILE A 191 -11.69 17.81 7.90
N PRO A 192 -12.61 18.74 7.61
CA PRO A 192 -13.98 18.65 8.11
C PRO A 192 -14.70 17.39 7.62
N LYS A 193 -15.48 16.77 8.53
CA LYS A 193 -16.18 15.50 8.22
C LYS A 193 -17.11 15.61 7.01
N GLU A 194 -17.70 16.77 6.80
CA GLU A 194 -18.64 17.05 5.71
C GLU A 194 -18.04 16.93 4.33
N VAL A 195 -16.75 17.19 4.22
CA VAL A 195 -16.00 17.12 2.95
C VAL A 195 -14.97 16.00 2.91
N SER A 196 -14.83 15.24 4.01
CA SER A 196 -13.83 14.17 4.14
C SER A 196 -13.95 13.09 3.06
N ARG A 197 -15.15 12.80 2.56
CA ARG A 197 -15.39 11.85 1.46
C ARG A 197 -14.70 12.25 0.16
N PHE A 198 -14.59 13.55 -0.11
CA PHE A 198 -13.90 14.04 -1.30
C PHE A 198 -12.38 13.94 -1.16
N TYR A 199 -11.87 14.16 0.07
CA TYR A 199 -10.46 13.93 0.37
C TYR A 199 -10.07 12.47 0.18
N SER A 200 -10.81 11.54 0.80
CA SER A 200 -10.54 10.09 0.63
C SER A 200 -10.69 9.64 -0.81
N GLY A 201 -11.69 10.14 -1.53
CA GLY A 201 -11.87 9.88 -2.96
C GLY A 201 -10.70 10.37 -3.81
N ALA A 202 -10.16 11.56 -3.49
CA ALA A 202 -8.98 12.11 -4.17
C ALA A 202 -7.74 11.23 -3.96
N VAL A 203 -7.52 10.75 -2.72
CA VAL A 203 -6.40 9.85 -2.41
C VAL A 203 -6.53 8.54 -3.19
N VAL A 204 -7.71 7.92 -3.20
CA VAL A 204 -7.94 6.67 -3.95
C VAL A 204 -7.71 6.90 -5.44
N ALA A 205 -8.28 7.97 -6.02
CA ALA A 205 -8.11 8.27 -7.43
C ALA A 205 -6.63 8.45 -7.81
N TYR A 206 -5.89 9.22 -7.02
CA TYR A 206 -4.46 9.44 -7.23
C TYR A 206 -3.66 8.13 -7.16
N GLN A 207 -3.90 7.31 -6.13
CA GLN A 207 -3.21 6.02 -5.97
C GLN A 207 -3.53 5.02 -7.10
N CYS A 208 -4.70 5.18 -7.74
CA CYS A 208 -5.07 4.42 -8.94
C CYS A 208 -4.45 4.97 -10.24
N GLY A 209 -3.56 5.97 -10.17
CA GLY A 209 -2.97 6.62 -11.34
C GLY A 209 -3.94 7.54 -12.09
N GLN A 210 -5.05 7.94 -11.43
CA GLN A 210 -6.06 8.83 -11.97
C GLN A 210 -5.89 10.25 -11.39
N THR A 211 -4.70 10.84 -11.59
CA THR A 211 -4.32 12.12 -10.96
C THR A 211 -5.31 13.23 -11.25
N LEU A 212 -5.77 13.35 -12.50
CA LEU A 212 -6.77 14.36 -12.89
C LEU A 212 -8.09 14.19 -12.12
N ALA A 213 -8.54 12.95 -11.91
CA ALA A 213 -9.73 12.68 -11.10
C ALA A 213 -9.50 13.03 -9.62
N GLY A 214 -8.29 12.76 -9.11
CA GLY A 214 -7.89 13.19 -7.76
C GLY A 214 -7.95 14.70 -7.59
N LEU A 215 -7.40 15.47 -8.53
CA LEU A 215 -7.45 16.93 -8.54
C LEU A 215 -8.90 17.46 -8.62
N PHE A 216 -9.74 16.83 -9.44
CA PHE A 216 -11.17 17.17 -9.51
C PHE A 216 -11.89 16.95 -8.17
N MET A 217 -11.58 15.86 -7.46
CA MET A 217 -12.13 15.60 -6.12
C MET A 217 -11.66 16.65 -5.10
N LEU A 218 -10.38 17.08 -5.14
CA LEU A 218 -9.87 18.15 -4.27
C LEU A 218 -10.53 19.49 -4.57
N ARG A 219 -10.75 19.82 -5.85
CA ARG A 219 -11.52 21.01 -6.25
C ARG A 219 -12.94 20.96 -5.69
N THR A 220 -13.61 19.81 -5.85
CA THR A 220 -14.97 19.61 -5.31
C THR A 220 -15.00 19.74 -3.80
N LEU A 221 -13.94 19.29 -3.08
CA LEU A 221 -13.80 19.52 -1.64
C LEU A 221 -13.83 21.01 -1.31
N CYS A 222 -13.05 21.81 -2.02
CA CYS A 222 -13.02 23.28 -1.82
C CYS A 222 -14.39 23.91 -2.08
N GLU A 223 -15.05 23.55 -3.18
CA GLU A 223 -16.38 24.03 -3.54
C GLU A 223 -17.44 23.67 -2.47
N GLN A 224 -17.50 22.40 -2.09
CA GLN A 224 -18.49 21.91 -1.12
C GLN A 224 -18.26 22.52 0.27
N TRP A 225 -17.03 22.78 0.64
CA TRP A 225 -16.74 23.53 1.86
C TRP A 225 -17.22 24.96 1.79
N ALA A 226 -16.89 25.69 0.71
CA ALA A 226 -17.22 27.09 0.53
C ALA A 226 -18.74 27.34 0.39
N GLN A 227 -19.48 26.39 -0.19
CA GLN A 227 -20.95 26.46 -0.32
C GLN A 227 -21.67 26.63 1.03
N ARG A 228 -21.05 26.25 2.15
CA ARG A 228 -21.60 26.47 3.49
C ARG A 228 -21.64 27.95 3.91
N PHE A 229 -20.89 28.79 3.19
CA PHE A 229 -20.81 30.26 3.40
C PHE A 229 -21.55 31.03 2.30
N ALA A 230 -22.11 30.31 1.33
CA ALA A 230 -22.78 30.88 0.17
C ALA A 230 -24.26 31.22 0.45
N ALA A 231 -24.79 32.17 -0.30
CA ALA A 231 -26.23 32.38 -0.38
C ALA A 231 -26.84 31.42 -1.45
N PRO A 232 -28.14 31.12 -1.36
CA PRO A 232 -28.83 30.35 -2.38
C PRO A 232 -28.64 30.99 -3.79
N GLY A 233 -28.13 30.20 -4.73
CA GLY A 233 -27.87 30.64 -6.11
C GLY A 233 -26.46 31.15 -6.39
N ASP A 234 -25.58 31.22 -5.39
CA ASP A 234 -24.16 31.54 -5.61
C ASP A 234 -23.44 30.48 -6.42
N TYR A 235 -22.63 30.90 -7.37
CA TYR A 235 -21.67 30.01 -8.04
C TYR A 235 -20.46 29.73 -7.15
N ALA A 236 -19.68 28.69 -7.50
CA ALA A 236 -18.52 28.24 -6.74
C ALA A 236 -17.52 29.35 -6.41
N ASP A 237 -17.18 30.20 -7.40
CA ASP A 237 -16.25 31.34 -7.21
C ASP A 237 -16.77 32.35 -6.20
N GLN A 238 -18.09 32.65 -6.23
CA GLN A 238 -18.73 33.55 -5.29
C GLN A 238 -18.72 32.96 -3.87
N ALA A 239 -19.00 31.68 -3.77
CA ALA A 239 -18.96 30.95 -2.48
C ALA A 239 -17.56 30.98 -1.87
N ILE A 240 -16.54 30.71 -2.68
CA ILE A 240 -15.13 30.74 -2.24
C ILE A 240 -14.71 32.15 -1.81
N ASN A 241 -15.12 33.18 -2.55
CA ASN A 241 -14.83 34.56 -2.16
C ASN A 241 -15.48 34.92 -0.83
N LYS A 242 -16.78 34.62 -0.66
CA LYS A 242 -17.49 34.88 0.61
C LYS A 242 -16.87 34.13 1.78
N TYR A 243 -16.46 32.88 1.55
CA TYR A 243 -15.71 32.13 2.55
C TYR A 243 -14.41 32.83 2.93
N MET A 244 -13.59 33.20 1.95
CA MET A 244 -12.31 33.88 2.19
C MET A 244 -12.50 35.24 2.87
N ASP A 245 -13.55 35.98 2.51
CA ASP A 245 -13.87 37.28 3.13
C ASP A 245 -14.27 37.14 4.60
N SER A 246 -14.82 35.98 4.97
CA SER A 246 -15.19 35.66 6.37
C SER A 246 -13.99 35.38 7.28
N LEU A 247 -12.80 35.19 6.71
CA LEU A 247 -11.59 34.85 7.46
C LEU A 247 -10.88 36.10 8.00
N PRO A 248 -10.24 36.02 9.20
CA PRO A 248 -9.41 37.11 9.72
C PRO A 248 -8.24 37.47 8.79
N GLU A 249 -7.83 38.73 8.80
CA GLU A 249 -6.74 39.20 7.94
C GLU A 249 -5.41 38.49 8.22
N ASP A 250 -5.11 38.26 9.52
CA ASP A 250 -3.93 37.48 9.94
C ASP A 250 -3.94 36.06 9.42
N PHE A 251 -5.11 35.45 9.23
CA PHE A 251 -5.23 34.14 8.61
C PHE A 251 -4.88 34.20 7.11
N LYS A 252 -5.45 35.16 6.39
CA LYS A 252 -5.28 35.30 4.94
C LYS A 252 -3.83 35.55 4.55
N THR A 253 -3.08 36.27 5.39
CA THR A 253 -1.67 36.62 5.13
C THR A 253 -0.69 35.48 5.43
N ARG A 254 -1.06 34.56 6.34
CA ARG A 254 -0.11 33.58 6.89
C ARG A 254 -0.32 32.16 6.40
N PHE A 255 -1.49 31.82 5.89
CA PHE A 255 -1.86 30.44 5.55
C PHE A 255 -2.34 30.31 4.11
N PRO A 256 -2.28 29.08 3.53
CA PRO A 256 -2.73 28.86 2.17
C PRO A 256 -4.17 29.31 1.94
N SER A 257 -4.39 30.04 0.86
CA SER A 257 -5.69 30.54 0.47
C SER A 257 -6.49 29.47 -0.26
N LEU A 258 -7.70 29.14 0.22
CA LEU A 258 -8.56 28.20 -0.47
C LEU A 258 -8.94 28.66 -1.88
N ARG A 259 -8.99 29.98 -2.11
CA ARG A 259 -9.17 30.58 -3.43
C ARG A 259 -8.01 30.27 -4.37
N SER A 260 -6.76 30.47 -3.91
CA SER A 260 -5.56 30.16 -4.72
C SER A 260 -5.47 28.67 -5.04
N ILE A 261 -5.78 27.81 -4.05
CA ILE A 261 -5.86 26.35 -4.25
C ILE A 261 -6.88 26.02 -5.34
N TYR A 262 -8.09 26.56 -5.25
CA TYR A 262 -9.18 26.34 -6.20
C TYR A 262 -8.81 26.80 -7.61
N GLU A 263 -8.17 27.98 -7.75
CA GLU A 263 -7.72 28.53 -9.03
C GLU A 263 -6.67 27.61 -9.69
N LYS A 264 -5.67 27.14 -8.92
CA LYS A 264 -4.64 26.21 -9.41
C LYS A 264 -5.26 24.88 -9.86
N LEU A 265 -6.15 24.31 -9.05
CA LEU A 265 -6.87 23.08 -9.38
C LEU A 265 -7.73 23.25 -10.64
N SER A 266 -8.45 24.35 -10.75
CA SER A 266 -9.28 24.65 -11.92
C SER A 266 -8.45 24.79 -13.20
N ALA A 267 -7.31 25.48 -13.13
CA ALA A 267 -6.42 25.66 -14.28
C ALA A 267 -5.88 24.31 -14.81
N ASP A 268 -5.42 23.43 -13.92
CA ASP A 268 -4.89 22.09 -14.30
C ASP A 268 -5.97 21.19 -14.87
N ILE A 269 -7.18 21.21 -14.28
CA ILE A 269 -8.33 20.42 -14.75
C ILE A 269 -8.76 20.91 -16.15
N HIS A 270 -8.83 22.21 -16.39
CA HIS A 270 -9.17 22.75 -17.70
C HIS A 270 -8.09 22.47 -18.76
N ALA A 271 -6.82 22.44 -18.35
CA ALA A 271 -5.71 22.05 -19.21
C ALA A 271 -5.63 20.52 -19.42
N ALA A 272 -6.38 19.73 -18.64
CA ALA A 272 -6.33 18.27 -18.61
C ALA A 272 -4.91 17.70 -18.42
N THR A 273 -4.07 18.41 -17.62
CA THR A 273 -2.65 18.08 -17.43
C THR A 273 -2.51 16.91 -16.45
N GLY A 274 -3.19 16.96 -15.30
CA GLY A 274 -3.14 15.90 -14.28
C GLY A 274 -1.75 15.76 -13.63
N SER A 275 -1.15 16.91 -13.20
CA SER A 275 0.19 16.92 -12.61
C SER A 275 0.22 16.29 -11.22
N ASP A 276 1.12 15.30 -11.04
CA ASP A 276 1.36 14.63 -9.77
C ASP A 276 1.95 15.60 -8.73
N GLU A 277 2.84 16.49 -9.15
CA GLU A 277 3.45 17.51 -8.29
C GLU A 277 2.38 18.47 -7.76
N LEU A 278 1.46 18.89 -8.63
CA LEU A 278 0.35 19.73 -8.22
C LEU A 278 -0.57 19.01 -7.23
N TYR A 279 -0.86 17.72 -7.47
CA TYR A 279 -1.68 16.93 -6.54
C TYR A 279 -1.08 16.93 -5.13
N VAL A 280 0.21 16.58 -4.99
CA VAL A 280 0.91 16.55 -3.70
C VAL A 280 0.91 17.92 -3.03
N GLN A 281 1.17 18.99 -3.79
CA GLN A 281 1.12 20.35 -3.28
C GLN A 281 -0.28 20.71 -2.77
N MET A 282 -1.33 20.43 -3.53
CA MET A 282 -2.71 20.80 -3.16
C MET A 282 -3.21 20.04 -1.94
N VAL A 283 -2.88 18.76 -1.81
CA VAL A 283 -3.20 17.96 -0.61
C VAL A 283 -2.58 18.59 0.63
N THR A 284 -1.31 19.02 0.54
CA THR A 284 -0.58 19.65 1.65
C THR A 284 -1.20 21.02 1.99
N GLU A 285 -1.40 21.89 0.99
CA GLU A 285 -1.97 23.23 1.20
C GLU A 285 -3.41 23.17 1.78
N ILE A 286 -4.23 22.21 1.35
CA ILE A 286 -5.58 21.98 1.91
C ILE A 286 -5.49 21.57 3.38
N ALA A 287 -4.63 20.63 3.73
CA ALA A 287 -4.45 20.17 5.11
C ALA A 287 -3.98 21.34 6.01
N GLU A 288 -3.01 22.12 5.57
CA GLU A 288 -2.50 23.29 6.28
C GLU A 288 -3.59 24.36 6.49
N HIS A 289 -4.40 24.63 5.45
CA HIS A 289 -5.51 25.57 5.53
C HIS A 289 -6.51 25.17 6.63
N PHE A 290 -6.93 23.89 6.67
CA PHE A 290 -7.86 23.42 7.67
C PHE A 290 -7.24 23.27 9.06
N ALA A 291 -5.95 22.93 9.16
CA ALA A 291 -5.23 22.93 10.43
C ALA A 291 -5.20 24.35 11.04
N ALA A 292 -4.89 25.36 10.21
CA ALA A 292 -4.93 26.75 10.64
C ALA A 292 -6.31 27.19 11.12
N ARG A 293 -7.38 26.77 10.45
CA ARG A 293 -8.77 27.05 10.92
C ARG A 293 -9.03 26.56 12.34
N LYS A 294 -8.55 25.36 12.68
CA LYS A 294 -8.65 24.82 14.06
C LYS A 294 -7.89 25.67 15.07
N VAL A 295 -6.66 26.08 14.72
CA VAL A 295 -5.85 26.95 15.58
C VAL A 295 -6.54 28.27 15.84
N PHE A 296 -7.13 28.88 14.83
CA PHE A 296 -7.89 30.13 14.94
C PHE A 296 -9.30 29.95 15.51
N LYS A 297 -9.73 28.71 15.84
CA LYS A 297 -11.06 28.37 16.38
C LYS A 297 -12.21 28.95 15.54
N LEU A 298 -12.04 28.93 14.21
CA LEU A 298 -13.04 29.49 13.29
C LEU A 298 -14.26 28.58 13.22
N THR A 299 -15.40 29.10 13.61
CA THR A 299 -16.69 28.39 13.57
C THR A 299 -17.18 28.24 12.13
N THR A 300 -17.92 27.15 11.88
CA THR A 300 -18.65 26.93 10.63
C THR A 300 -20.05 27.48 10.80
N PRO A 301 -20.64 28.17 9.80
CA PRO A 301 -22.06 28.50 9.83
C PRO A 301 -22.90 27.24 9.96
N THR A 302 -23.91 27.30 10.81
CA THR A 302 -24.88 26.22 11.05
C THR A 302 -25.88 26.09 9.90
#